data_f7a2560e26c962017cfb2ee729d5e470
#
_entry.id   f7a2560e26c962017cfb2ee729d5e470
#
_cell.length_a   1.000
_cell.length_b   1.000
_cell.length_c   1.000
_cell.angle_alpha   90.00
_cell.angle_beta   90.00
_cell.angle_gamma   90.00
#
_symmetry.space_group_name_H-M   'P 1'
#
loop_
_entity.id
_entity.type
_entity.pdbx_description
1 polymer ?
#
loop_
_entity_poly.entity_id
_entity_poly.type
_entity_poly.pdbx_seq_one_letter_code
_entity_poly.pdbx_strand_id
1 'polypeptide(L)'
;TLQNLVQQQSQDPAQIIHLATHAAFNPGNASNSYIQLWDEQLQLSDIHTLGWDLPAVDLLVLSACQTALGDAQAEMGFAGLAVATGVNSALASLWSVSDVGTLALMSEFYDQLRTAPLKSEALRLAQLAMLQGDMRVEEGQLLRDLSEVGQGGDRTRSARPLPPELSNASSPDLSHPYYWSGFTLIGSPW
;
A
#
# COMPACT_ATOMS: atom_id res chain seq x y z
N THR A 1 -6.40 10.59 -17.01
CA THR A 1 -7.24 9.61 -17.73
C THR A 1 -6.54 8.27 -17.83
N LEU A 2 -7.30 7.17 -17.89
CA LEU A 2 -6.79 5.81 -18.14
C LEU A 2 -5.90 5.76 -19.38
N GLN A 3 -6.29 6.44 -20.45
CA GLN A 3 -5.50 6.54 -21.68
C GLN A 3 -4.11 7.11 -21.42
N ASN A 4 -3.98 8.12 -20.57
CA ASN A 4 -2.69 8.68 -20.21
C ASN A 4 -1.82 7.68 -19.45
N LEU A 5 -2.40 6.91 -18.53
CA LEU A 5 -1.68 5.86 -17.79
C LEU A 5 -1.17 4.76 -18.74
N VAL A 6 -2.02 4.29 -19.66
CA VAL A 6 -1.64 3.29 -20.68
C VAL A 6 -0.53 3.85 -21.59
N GLN A 7 -0.67 5.08 -22.06
CA GLN A 7 0.33 5.70 -22.92
C GLN A 7 1.67 5.92 -22.19
N GLN A 8 1.62 6.37 -20.93
CA GLN A 8 2.81 6.55 -20.11
C GLN A 8 3.51 5.21 -19.88
N GLN A 9 2.78 4.16 -19.51
CA GLN A 9 3.35 2.82 -19.32
C GLN A 9 4.04 2.29 -20.58
N SER A 10 3.51 2.61 -21.77
CA SER A 10 4.11 2.19 -23.03
C SER A 10 5.39 2.96 -23.39
N GLN A 11 5.54 4.20 -22.93
CA GLN A 11 6.68 5.07 -23.25
C GLN A 11 7.76 5.05 -22.17
N ASP A 12 7.35 5.04 -20.91
CA ASP A 12 8.21 5.04 -19.72
C ASP A 12 7.61 4.11 -18.67
N PRO A 13 7.87 2.81 -18.74
CA PRO A 13 7.23 1.82 -17.92
C PRO A 13 7.59 1.96 -16.45
N ALA A 14 6.57 2.17 -15.62
CA ALA A 14 6.72 2.18 -14.19
C ALA A 14 6.91 0.74 -13.67
N GLN A 15 7.92 0.55 -12.83
CA GLN A 15 8.11 -0.72 -12.13
C GLN A 15 7.17 -0.86 -10.93
N ILE A 16 6.88 0.25 -10.27
CA ILE A 16 5.97 0.29 -9.11
C ILE A 16 4.83 1.27 -9.43
N ILE A 17 3.61 0.79 -9.28
CA ILE A 17 2.39 1.60 -9.36
C ILE A 17 1.74 1.61 -7.97
N HIS A 18 1.52 2.80 -7.40
CA HIS A 18 0.84 2.96 -6.12
C HIS A 18 -0.47 3.74 -6.31
N LEU A 19 -1.59 3.09 -6.04
CA LEU A 19 -2.91 3.67 -6.08
C LEU A 19 -3.39 3.95 -4.65
N ALA A 20 -3.09 5.16 -4.17
CA ALA A 20 -3.53 5.68 -2.88
C ALA A 20 -4.79 6.53 -3.10
N THR A 21 -5.94 5.89 -3.21
CA THR A 21 -7.21 6.55 -3.55
C THR A 21 -8.39 5.77 -2.95
N HIS A 22 -9.61 6.14 -3.35
CA HIS A 22 -10.82 5.42 -2.95
C HIS A 22 -11.11 4.27 -3.91
N ALA A 23 -11.60 3.17 -3.38
CA ALA A 23 -12.06 2.03 -4.15
C ALA A 23 -13.37 1.49 -3.58
N ALA A 24 -14.22 0.95 -4.43
CA ALA A 24 -15.41 0.22 -4.04
C ALA A 24 -15.35 -1.19 -4.63
N PHE A 25 -15.43 -2.18 -3.76
CA PHE A 25 -15.43 -3.58 -4.15
C PHE A 25 -16.76 -4.22 -3.79
N ASN A 26 -17.48 -4.69 -4.80
CA ASN A 26 -18.78 -5.33 -4.64
C ASN A 26 -18.65 -6.82 -4.96
N PRO A 27 -18.95 -7.70 -3.99
CA PRO A 27 -18.85 -9.15 -4.18
C PRO A 27 -19.69 -9.65 -5.35
N GLY A 28 -19.16 -10.61 -6.09
CA GLY A 28 -19.91 -11.35 -7.11
C GLY A 28 -20.07 -10.64 -8.46
N ASN A 29 -19.65 -9.38 -8.61
CA ASN A 29 -19.73 -8.69 -9.88
C ASN A 29 -18.54 -7.74 -10.11
N ALA A 30 -17.60 -8.15 -10.97
CA ALA A 30 -16.42 -7.37 -11.31
C ALA A 30 -16.75 -6.00 -11.94
N SER A 31 -17.89 -5.87 -12.63
CA SER A 31 -18.33 -4.63 -13.27
C SER A 31 -18.85 -3.57 -12.30
N ASN A 32 -19.10 -3.94 -11.05
CA ASN A 32 -19.53 -3.00 -10.00
C ASN A 32 -18.39 -2.64 -9.03
N SER A 33 -17.19 -3.15 -9.29
CA SER A 33 -16.00 -2.89 -8.47
C SER A 33 -15.06 -1.97 -9.24
N TYR A 34 -14.60 -0.91 -8.57
CA TYR A 34 -13.78 0.10 -9.22
C TYR A 34 -12.79 0.77 -8.25
N ILE A 35 -11.74 1.33 -8.83
CA ILE A 35 -10.85 2.29 -8.17
C ILE A 35 -11.17 3.67 -8.71
N GLN A 36 -11.36 4.66 -7.82
CA GLN A 36 -11.60 6.04 -8.21
C GLN A 36 -10.28 6.70 -8.62
N LEU A 37 -10.16 7.08 -9.87
CA LEU A 37 -9.12 7.97 -10.34
C LEU A 37 -9.60 9.43 -10.26
N TRP A 38 -8.71 10.37 -10.59
CA TRP A 38 -9.05 11.79 -10.51
C TRP A 38 -10.30 12.18 -11.30
N ASP A 39 -10.45 11.67 -12.50
CA ASP A 39 -11.45 12.07 -13.49
C ASP A 39 -12.33 10.91 -13.98
N GLU A 40 -12.05 9.69 -13.59
CA GLU A 40 -12.80 8.52 -14.04
C GLU A 40 -12.65 7.34 -13.04
N GLN A 41 -13.40 6.30 -13.28
CA GLN A 41 -13.34 5.06 -12.51
C GLN A 41 -12.63 3.98 -13.31
N LEU A 42 -11.62 3.35 -12.71
CA LEU A 42 -11.02 2.14 -13.23
C LEU A 42 -11.86 0.96 -12.77
N GLN A 43 -12.64 0.39 -13.67
CA GLN A 43 -13.42 -0.81 -13.39
C GLN A 43 -12.49 -2.02 -13.25
N LEU A 44 -12.86 -2.94 -12.37
CA LEU A 44 -12.11 -4.19 -12.19
C LEU A 44 -12.05 -5.00 -13.50
N SER A 45 -13.11 -4.94 -14.31
CA SER A 45 -13.16 -5.58 -15.63
C SER A 45 -12.14 -5.04 -16.62
N ASP A 46 -11.66 -3.82 -16.45
CA ASP A 46 -10.84 -3.10 -17.43
C ASP A 46 -9.35 -3.14 -17.12
N ILE A 47 -8.98 -3.74 -16.00
CA ILE A 47 -7.57 -3.79 -15.55
C ILE A 47 -6.64 -4.40 -16.62
N HIS A 48 -7.12 -5.37 -17.37
CA HIS A 48 -6.36 -6.01 -18.44
C HIS A 48 -6.05 -5.08 -19.62
N THR A 49 -6.77 -3.94 -19.74
CA THR A 49 -6.54 -2.97 -20.81
C THR A 49 -5.41 -1.98 -20.49
N LEU A 50 -4.88 -2.02 -19.26
CA LEU A 50 -3.87 -1.07 -18.79
C LEU A 50 -2.46 -1.37 -19.30
N GLY A 51 -2.24 -2.55 -19.90
CA GLY A 51 -0.94 -2.94 -20.45
C GLY A 51 0.14 -3.11 -19.38
N TRP A 52 -0.22 -3.53 -18.17
CA TRP A 52 0.72 -3.73 -17.07
C TRP A 52 1.51 -5.04 -17.16
N ASP A 53 1.26 -5.82 -18.20
CA ASP A 53 1.91 -7.08 -18.51
C ASP A 53 3.14 -6.92 -19.42
N LEU A 54 3.24 -5.84 -20.20
CA LEU A 54 4.30 -5.67 -21.20
C LEU A 54 4.81 -4.23 -21.29
N PRO A 55 5.90 -3.85 -20.59
CA PRO A 55 6.64 -4.66 -19.61
C PRO A 55 5.86 -4.84 -18.31
N ALA A 56 6.08 -5.97 -17.66
CA ALA A 56 5.35 -6.30 -16.44
C ALA A 56 5.63 -5.28 -15.33
N VAL A 57 4.56 -4.77 -14.72
CA VAL A 57 4.66 -3.98 -13.48
C VAL A 57 5.15 -4.91 -12.38
N ASP A 58 6.22 -4.52 -11.70
CA ASP A 58 6.84 -5.36 -10.69
C ASP A 58 6.04 -5.39 -9.38
N LEU A 59 5.49 -4.23 -8.98
CA LEU A 59 4.69 -4.10 -7.78
C LEU A 59 3.52 -3.14 -7.98
N LEU A 60 2.31 -3.62 -7.76
CA LEU A 60 1.11 -2.81 -7.60
C LEU A 60 0.79 -2.66 -6.11
N VAL A 61 0.70 -1.44 -5.60
CA VAL A 61 0.29 -1.15 -4.22
C VAL A 61 -1.10 -0.55 -4.24
N LEU A 62 -2.02 -1.19 -3.54
CA LEU A 62 -3.40 -0.78 -3.37
C LEU A 62 -3.63 -0.39 -1.90
N SER A 63 -3.44 0.89 -1.59
CA SER A 63 -3.70 1.43 -0.25
C SER A 63 -5.04 2.18 -0.18
N ALA A 64 -5.96 1.83 -1.06
CA ALA A 64 -7.30 2.37 -1.12
C ALA A 64 -8.16 1.83 0.03
N CYS A 65 -8.47 2.67 1.00
CA CYS A 65 -9.18 2.28 2.21
C CYS A 65 -10.65 2.70 2.17
N GLN A 66 -11.44 2.14 1.27
CA GLN A 66 -12.89 2.06 1.49
C GLN A 66 -13.43 0.79 0.85
N THR A 67 -13.35 -0.29 1.61
CA THR A 67 -14.20 -1.44 1.35
C THR A 67 -15.64 -1.05 1.63
N ALA A 68 -16.53 -1.29 0.67
CA ALA A 68 -17.92 -1.49 1.00
C ALA A 68 -17.97 -2.59 2.07
N LEU A 69 -18.52 -2.24 3.24
CA LEU A 69 -18.68 -3.06 4.43
C LEU A 69 -18.63 -4.58 4.15
N GLY A 70 -17.55 -5.22 4.54
CA GLY A 70 -17.61 -6.61 4.96
C GLY A 70 -17.08 -7.68 4.03
N ASP A 71 -16.36 -7.40 2.95
CA ASP A 71 -15.80 -8.49 2.16
C ASP A 71 -14.28 -8.35 1.88
N ALA A 72 -13.50 -8.98 2.78
CA ALA A 72 -12.05 -9.16 2.59
C ALA A 72 -11.71 -9.90 1.27
N GLN A 73 -12.68 -10.59 0.67
CA GLN A 73 -12.50 -11.30 -0.60
C GLN A 73 -12.47 -10.35 -1.81
N ALA A 74 -13.08 -9.19 -1.72
CA ALA A 74 -13.14 -8.24 -2.83
C ALA A 74 -11.81 -7.54 -3.08
N GLU A 75 -11.09 -7.09 -2.03
CA GLU A 75 -9.76 -6.49 -2.18
C GLU A 75 -8.74 -7.51 -2.67
N MET A 76 -8.78 -8.73 -2.13
CA MET A 76 -7.99 -9.85 -2.63
C MET A 76 -8.33 -10.16 -4.09
N GLY A 77 -9.58 -9.98 -4.48
CA GLY A 77 -10.04 -10.14 -5.86
C GLY A 77 -9.35 -9.17 -6.81
N PHE A 78 -9.22 -7.88 -6.46
CA PHE A 78 -8.52 -6.90 -7.30
C PHE A 78 -7.02 -7.21 -7.41
N ALA A 79 -6.36 -7.45 -6.29
CA ALA A 79 -4.94 -7.79 -6.28
C ALA A 79 -4.65 -9.11 -7.01
N GLY A 80 -5.50 -10.13 -6.81
CA GLY A 80 -5.39 -11.40 -7.52
C GLY A 80 -5.62 -11.25 -9.03
N LEU A 81 -6.59 -10.42 -9.44
CA LEU A 81 -6.82 -10.15 -10.86
C LEU A 81 -5.65 -9.35 -11.48
N ALA A 82 -5.09 -8.37 -10.77
CA ALA A 82 -3.91 -7.65 -11.24
C ALA A 82 -2.75 -8.59 -11.51
N VAL A 83 -2.48 -9.52 -10.60
CA VAL A 83 -1.45 -10.56 -10.81
C VAL A 83 -1.82 -11.48 -11.98
N ALA A 84 -3.08 -11.89 -12.10
CA ALA A 84 -3.54 -12.73 -13.23
C ALA A 84 -3.44 -12.03 -14.59
N THR A 85 -3.42 -10.70 -14.62
CA THR A 85 -3.26 -9.89 -15.84
C THR A 85 -1.81 -9.47 -16.11
N GLY A 86 -0.84 -9.98 -15.36
CA GLY A 86 0.58 -9.83 -15.67
C GLY A 86 1.40 -8.97 -14.71
N VAL A 87 0.79 -8.35 -13.69
CA VAL A 87 1.53 -7.69 -12.60
C VAL A 87 2.29 -8.76 -11.79
N ASN A 88 3.58 -8.58 -11.53
CA ASN A 88 4.39 -9.58 -10.82
C ASN A 88 3.92 -9.80 -9.38
N SER A 89 3.58 -8.70 -8.68
CA SER A 89 3.10 -8.76 -7.30
C SER A 89 2.16 -7.60 -6.99
N ALA A 90 1.23 -7.83 -6.08
CA ALA A 90 0.32 -6.80 -5.57
C ALA A 90 0.32 -6.79 -4.04
N LEU A 91 0.44 -5.60 -3.45
CA LEU A 91 0.27 -5.35 -2.02
C LEU A 91 -1.09 -4.70 -1.81
N ALA A 92 -1.94 -5.33 -1.02
CA ALA A 92 -3.29 -4.86 -0.74
C ALA A 92 -3.70 -5.11 0.71
N SER A 93 -4.69 -4.37 1.20
CA SER A 93 -5.24 -4.58 2.54
C SER A 93 -6.48 -5.48 2.50
N LEU A 94 -6.65 -6.30 3.55
CA LEU A 94 -7.79 -7.21 3.73
C LEU A 94 -9.01 -6.53 4.37
N TRP A 95 -8.84 -5.35 4.91
CA TRP A 95 -9.90 -4.54 5.52
C TRP A 95 -9.58 -3.04 5.43
N SER A 96 -10.57 -2.21 5.71
CA SER A 96 -10.37 -0.77 5.80
C SER A 96 -9.45 -0.43 6.97
N VAL A 97 -8.27 0.07 6.67
CA VAL A 97 -7.28 0.54 7.65
C VAL A 97 -7.30 2.07 7.72
N SER A 98 -6.78 2.64 8.81
CA SER A 98 -6.72 4.09 8.95
C SER A 98 -5.66 4.70 8.04
N ASP A 99 -5.90 5.92 7.54
CA ASP A 99 -4.95 6.63 6.68
C ASP A 99 -3.60 6.84 7.38
N VAL A 100 -3.61 7.13 8.68
CA VAL A 100 -2.39 7.28 9.48
C VAL A 100 -1.61 5.97 9.59
N GLY A 101 -2.30 4.86 9.87
CA GLY A 101 -1.68 3.52 9.92
C GLY A 101 -1.12 3.12 8.56
N THR A 102 -1.87 3.37 7.50
CA THR A 102 -1.43 3.13 6.12
C THR A 102 -0.19 3.94 5.77
N LEU A 103 -0.18 5.25 6.08
CA LEU A 103 0.97 6.12 5.84
C LEU A 103 2.21 5.62 6.60
N ALA A 104 2.05 5.23 7.87
CA ALA A 104 3.16 4.72 8.67
C ALA A 104 3.73 3.42 8.08
N LEU A 105 2.87 2.44 7.81
CA LEU A 105 3.29 1.15 7.24
C LEU A 105 3.92 1.32 5.86
N MET A 106 3.31 2.11 4.97
CA MET A 106 3.84 2.31 3.61
C MET A 106 5.16 3.08 3.63
N SER A 107 5.32 4.08 4.52
CA SER A 107 6.60 4.77 4.69
C SER A 107 7.71 3.80 5.06
N GLU A 108 7.47 2.93 6.04
CA GLU A 108 8.42 1.92 6.46
C GLU A 108 8.65 0.85 5.38
N PHE A 109 7.58 0.38 4.73
CA PHE A 109 7.67 -0.59 3.65
C PHE A 109 8.60 -0.12 2.51
N TYR A 110 8.42 1.13 2.04
CA TYR A 110 9.27 1.67 0.98
C TYR A 110 10.71 1.90 1.43
N ASP A 111 10.93 2.28 2.69
CA ASP A 111 12.28 2.39 3.24
C ASP A 111 12.96 1.01 3.28
N GLN A 112 12.26 -0.04 3.71
CA GLN A 112 12.76 -1.41 3.72
C GLN A 112 12.95 -1.99 2.31
N LEU A 113 12.07 -1.65 1.36
CA LEU A 113 12.12 -2.15 -0.03
C LEU A 113 13.43 -1.77 -0.74
N ARG A 114 14.10 -0.72 -0.29
CA ARG A 114 15.40 -0.28 -0.85
C ARG A 114 16.56 -1.23 -0.56
N THR A 115 16.47 -2.01 0.50
CA THR A 115 17.56 -2.83 1.02
C THR A 115 17.20 -4.29 1.22
N ALA A 116 15.92 -4.59 1.41
CA ALA A 116 15.45 -5.96 1.57
C ALA A 116 15.64 -6.78 0.29
N PRO A 117 16.04 -8.04 0.39
CA PRO A 117 16.24 -8.89 -0.78
C PRO A 117 14.92 -9.30 -1.46
N LEU A 118 13.82 -9.22 -0.74
CA LEU A 118 12.49 -9.63 -1.19
C LEU A 118 11.43 -8.58 -0.81
N LYS A 119 10.42 -8.38 -1.63
CA LYS A 119 9.27 -7.52 -1.33
C LYS A 119 8.49 -8.03 -0.09
N SER A 120 8.36 -9.34 0.05
CA SER A 120 7.74 -9.96 1.24
C SER A 120 8.54 -9.71 2.52
N GLU A 121 9.84 -9.68 2.44
CA GLU A 121 10.71 -9.35 3.57
C GLU A 121 10.61 -7.87 3.94
N ALA A 122 10.54 -6.98 2.95
CA ALA A 122 10.30 -5.56 3.19
C ALA A 122 8.97 -5.33 3.93
N LEU A 123 7.89 -6.01 3.51
CA LEU A 123 6.60 -5.95 4.19
C LEU A 123 6.69 -6.50 5.62
N ARG A 124 7.34 -7.66 5.80
CA ARG A 124 7.52 -8.26 7.14
C ARG A 124 8.27 -7.31 8.09
N LEU A 125 9.35 -6.68 7.62
CA LEU A 125 10.12 -5.74 8.43
C LEU A 125 9.30 -4.50 8.78
N ALA A 126 8.52 -3.97 7.84
CA ALA A 126 7.62 -2.85 8.10
C ALA A 126 6.55 -3.22 9.15
N GLN A 127 5.93 -4.39 9.04
CA GLN A 127 4.96 -4.87 10.01
C GLN A 127 5.58 -5.10 11.40
N LEU A 128 6.82 -5.56 11.47
CA LEU A 128 7.55 -5.71 12.73
C LEU A 128 7.85 -4.35 13.38
N ALA A 129 8.26 -3.35 12.60
CA ALA A 129 8.49 -1.99 13.13
C ALA A 129 7.20 -1.39 13.71
N MET A 130 6.05 -1.63 13.08
CA MET A 130 4.74 -1.25 13.62
C MET A 130 4.45 -1.99 14.93
N LEU A 131 4.58 -3.32 14.95
CA LEU A 131 4.35 -4.16 16.12
C LEU A 131 5.22 -3.77 17.32
N GLN A 132 6.48 -3.40 17.08
CA GLN A 132 7.44 -3.01 18.11
C GLN A 132 7.23 -1.59 18.63
N GLY A 133 6.31 -0.83 17.99
CA GLY A 133 6.05 0.57 18.35
C GLY A 133 7.13 1.53 17.89
N ASP A 134 7.98 1.13 16.94
CA ASP A 134 9.00 1.99 16.36
C ASP A 134 8.40 3.14 15.54
N MET A 135 7.15 2.94 15.06
CA MET A 135 6.40 3.96 14.33
C MET A 135 5.36 4.61 15.24
N ARG A 136 5.41 5.95 15.38
CA ARG A 136 4.49 6.72 16.24
C ARG A 136 4.09 8.03 15.58
N VAL A 137 2.94 8.55 15.97
CA VAL A 137 2.50 9.89 15.61
C VAL A 137 2.52 10.77 16.84
N GLU A 138 3.30 11.84 16.80
CA GLU A 138 3.39 12.83 17.86
C GLU A 138 3.42 14.24 17.23
N GLU A 139 2.63 15.16 17.76
CA GLU A 139 2.61 16.57 17.35
C GLU A 139 2.49 16.81 15.84
N GLY A 140 1.65 16.02 15.16
CA GLY A 140 1.47 16.12 13.69
C GLY A 140 2.65 15.61 12.87
N GLN A 141 3.51 14.79 13.46
CA GLN A 141 4.65 14.18 12.82
C GLN A 141 4.59 12.66 12.93
N LEU A 142 4.97 11.96 11.87
CA LEU A 142 5.27 10.54 11.90
C LEU A 142 6.73 10.38 12.34
N LEU A 143 6.91 9.74 13.48
CA LEU A 143 8.22 9.45 14.06
C LEU A 143 8.57 7.99 13.83
N ARG A 144 9.83 7.74 13.50
CA ARG A 144 10.43 6.42 13.44
C ARG A 144 11.62 6.35 14.40
N ASP A 145 11.59 5.42 15.33
CA ASP A 145 12.73 5.08 16.16
C ASP A 145 13.65 4.13 15.39
N LEU A 146 14.85 4.59 15.07
CA LEU A 146 15.87 3.74 14.46
C LEU A 146 16.62 3.04 15.59
N SER A 147 16.25 1.81 15.89
CA SER A 147 17.03 0.96 16.80
C SER A 147 18.28 0.51 16.06
N GLU A 148 19.43 1.16 16.31
CA GLU A 148 20.69 0.52 15.96
C GLU A 148 20.87 -0.71 16.85
N VAL A 149 20.90 -1.88 16.24
CA VAL A 149 21.35 -3.12 16.86
C VAL A 149 22.87 -3.00 17.06
N GLY A 150 23.30 -2.47 18.19
CA GLY A 150 24.71 -2.45 18.57
C GLY A 150 25.12 -1.18 19.31
N GLN A 151 25.28 -1.30 20.63
CA GLN A 151 25.98 -0.41 21.55
C GLN A 151 25.41 1.01 21.74
N GLY A 152 24.67 1.20 22.85
CA GLY A 152 24.70 2.43 23.68
C GLY A 152 24.53 3.79 23.00
N GLY A 153 24.04 3.84 21.78
CA GLY A 153 23.87 5.04 20.98
C GLY A 153 22.47 5.65 21.15
N ASP A 154 22.47 6.96 21.16
CA ASP A 154 21.27 7.80 21.10
C ASP A 154 20.32 7.28 20.00
N ARG A 155 19.05 7.01 20.34
CA ARG A 155 18.05 6.56 19.35
C ARG A 155 17.89 7.65 18.30
N THR A 156 18.43 7.45 17.12
CA THR A 156 18.25 8.39 16.02
C THR A 156 16.79 8.34 15.60
N ARG A 157 16.07 9.44 15.78
CA ARG A 157 14.68 9.58 15.37
C ARG A 157 14.62 10.21 13.99
N SER A 158 13.92 9.55 13.07
CA SER A 158 13.49 10.18 11.83
C SER A 158 12.09 10.75 12.05
N ALA A 159 11.89 12.03 11.72
CA ALA A 159 10.60 12.70 11.82
C ALA A 159 10.16 13.17 10.43
N ARG A 160 8.93 12.87 10.06
CA ARG A 160 8.31 13.33 8.81
C ARG A 160 7.00 14.06 9.15
N PRO A 161 6.77 15.29 8.68
CA PRO A 161 5.50 15.95 8.91
C PRO A 161 4.37 15.17 8.26
N LEU A 162 3.24 15.05 8.96
CA LEU A 162 2.01 14.50 8.38
C LEU A 162 1.43 15.47 7.35
N PRO A 163 0.74 14.95 6.32
CA PRO A 163 -0.08 15.76 5.44
C PRO A 163 -1.08 16.62 6.26
N PRO A 164 -1.43 17.85 5.80
CA PRO A 164 -2.33 18.73 6.53
C PRO A 164 -3.65 18.09 6.96
N GLU A 165 -4.18 17.19 6.12
CA GLU A 165 -5.42 16.45 6.35
C GLU A 165 -5.32 15.50 7.55
N LEU A 166 -4.11 15.00 7.85
CA LEU A 166 -3.83 14.06 8.93
C LEU A 166 -3.16 14.71 10.15
N SER A 167 -2.80 15.99 10.07
CA SER A 167 -2.07 16.71 11.13
C SER A 167 -2.84 16.79 12.46
N ASN A 168 -4.19 16.77 12.40
CA ASN A 168 -5.08 16.76 13.54
C ASN A 168 -5.58 15.35 13.92
N ALA A 169 -5.04 14.32 13.28
CA ALA A 169 -5.42 12.94 13.63
C ALA A 169 -4.99 12.66 15.07
N SER A 170 -5.85 11.96 15.82
CA SER A 170 -5.47 11.43 17.14
C SER A 170 -4.20 10.58 16.97
N SER A 171 -3.31 10.60 17.97
CA SER A 171 -2.13 9.74 18.00
C SER A 171 -2.54 8.30 18.37
N PRO A 172 -2.88 7.43 17.41
CA PRO A 172 -3.28 6.07 17.73
C PRO A 172 -2.06 5.24 18.14
N ASP A 173 -2.31 4.20 18.91
CA ASP A 173 -1.30 3.17 19.14
C ASP A 173 -1.13 2.35 17.86
N LEU A 174 -0.15 2.72 17.05
CA LEU A 174 0.14 2.08 15.77
C LEU A 174 0.70 0.66 15.91
N SER A 175 1.07 0.21 17.12
CA SER A 175 1.49 -1.16 17.38
C SER A 175 0.31 -2.15 17.33
N HIS A 176 -0.93 -1.66 17.47
CA HIS A 176 -2.11 -2.50 17.40
C HIS A 176 -2.27 -3.12 16.00
N PRO A 177 -2.48 -4.45 15.88
CA PRO A 177 -2.53 -5.16 14.59
C PRO A 177 -3.54 -4.63 13.58
N TYR A 178 -4.60 -3.98 14.03
CA TYR A 178 -5.59 -3.35 13.15
C TYR A 178 -4.96 -2.43 12.11
N TYR A 179 -3.87 -1.72 12.45
CA TYR A 179 -3.24 -0.71 11.58
C TYR A 179 -2.32 -1.28 10.51
N TRP A 180 -1.87 -2.52 10.63
CA TRP A 180 -0.83 -3.06 9.75
C TRP A 180 -1.04 -4.51 9.32
N SER A 181 -1.70 -5.35 10.11
CA SER A 181 -1.76 -6.79 9.81
C SER A 181 -2.74 -7.14 8.68
N GLY A 182 -3.56 -6.16 8.24
CA GLY A 182 -4.40 -6.30 7.06
C GLY A 182 -3.66 -6.34 5.74
N PHE A 183 -2.45 -5.78 5.69
CA PHE A 183 -1.69 -5.73 4.44
C PHE A 183 -1.02 -7.07 4.13
N THR A 184 -1.21 -7.52 2.89
CA THR A 184 -0.64 -8.78 2.38
C THR A 184 -0.10 -8.60 0.98
N LEU A 185 0.95 -9.37 0.65
CA LEU A 185 1.54 -9.43 -0.67
C LEU A 185 1.03 -10.69 -1.40
N ILE A 186 0.62 -10.52 -2.65
CA ILE A 186 0.14 -11.57 -3.54
C ILE A 186 1.02 -11.60 -4.78
N GLY A 187 1.35 -12.78 -5.27
CA GLY A 187 2.22 -12.96 -6.44
C GLY A 187 3.67 -13.24 -6.08
N SER A 188 4.61 -12.75 -6.91
CA SER A 188 6.05 -13.00 -6.74
C SER A 188 6.60 -12.23 -5.55
N PRO A 189 7.31 -12.86 -4.62
CA PRO A 189 7.93 -12.19 -3.48
C PRO A 189 9.21 -11.43 -3.85
N TRP A 190 9.78 -11.70 -5.04
CA TRP A 190 11.08 -11.19 -5.54
C TRP A 190 11.01 -9.74 -6.00
#